data_cac9ec5a901d836ad60e2964dd0d2eb4
#
_entry.id   cac9ec5a901d836ad60e2964dd0d2eb4
#
_cell.length_a   1.000
_cell.length_b   1.000
_cell.length_c   1.000
_cell.angle_alpha   90.00
_cell.angle_beta   90.00
_cell.angle_gamma   90.00
#
_symmetry.space_group_name_H-M   'P 1'
#
loop_
_entity.id
_entity.type
_entity.pdbx_description
1 polymer ?
#
loop_
_entity_poly.entity_id
_entity_poly.type
_entity_poly.pdbx_seq_one_letter_code
_entity_poly.pdbx_strand_id
1 'polypeptide(L)'
;MKKNTVYFMLIALLLSACGYKPSSYSIKEMFDEEIYVKVEVDPIEPENAPFVKDEMNRLIYTRFKGRVVKQAQADNYIKVYYRGSNFSPIAYKDGYITRYRANIRVTFDMMTKRGKVTRSISARHEDDIQATSLASSTLRTEAIRKGLEKALDQFLAYASVQGLILKDTPLKKKKESKKE
;
A
#
# COMPACT_ATOMS: atom_id res chain seq x y z
N MET A 1 -38.23 -3.44 -35.42
CA MET A 1 -37.49 -2.31 -34.83
C MET A 1 -37.64 -2.19 -33.30
N LYS A 2 -38.82 -2.36 -32.70
CA LYS A 2 -39.03 -2.20 -31.23
C LYS A 2 -38.26 -3.18 -30.34
N LYS A 3 -38.01 -4.43 -30.73
CA LYS A 3 -37.27 -5.41 -29.94
C LYS A 3 -35.79 -5.03 -29.77
N ASN A 4 -35.13 -4.53 -30.79
CA ASN A 4 -33.71 -4.15 -30.72
C ASN A 4 -33.48 -2.92 -29.82
N THR A 5 -34.44 -1.99 -29.78
CA THR A 5 -34.39 -0.82 -28.92
C THR A 5 -34.48 -1.21 -27.44
N VAL A 6 -35.29 -2.22 -27.10
CA VAL A 6 -35.43 -2.75 -25.73
C VAL A 6 -34.13 -3.43 -25.29
N TYR A 7 -33.46 -4.22 -26.14
CA TYR A 7 -32.18 -4.83 -25.86
C TYR A 7 -31.07 -3.79 -25.62
N PHE A 8 -31.05 -2.74 -26.43
CA PHE A 8 -30.07 -1.66 -26.29
C PHE A 8 -30.27 -0.88 -24.98
N MET A 9 -31.52 -0.65 -24.60
CA MET A 9 -31.85 0.00 -23.32
C MET A 9 -31.50 -0.87 -22.12
N LEU A 10 -31.69 -2.19 -22.21
CA LEU A 10 -31.31 -3.14 -21.15
C LEU A 10 -29.79 -3.23 -20.96
N ILE A 11 -29.03 -3.23 -22.06
CA ILE A 11 -27.57 -3.22 -22.04
C ILE A 11 -27.04 -1.90 -21.45
N ALA A 12 -27.61 -0.77 -21.81
CA ALA A 12 -27.27 0.54 -21.27
C ALA A 12 -27.51 0.61 -19.73
N LEU A 13 -28.61 -0.01 -19.27
CA LEU A 13 -28.94 -0.10 -17.84
C LEU A 13 -27.95 -0.98 -17.06
N LEU A 14 -27.45 -2.06 -17.66
CA LEU A 14 -26.44 -2.94 -17.06
C LEU A 14 -25.07 -2.28 -16.98
N LEU A 15 -24.71 -1.44 -17.96
CA LEU A 15 -23.45 -0.70 -17.98
C LEU A 15 -23.40 0.44 -16.95
N SER A 16 -24.56 1.02 -16.57
CA SER A 16 -24.64 2.07 -15.55
C SER A 16 -24.61 1.54 -14.11
N ALA A 17 -24.75 0.22 -13.89
CA ALA A 17 -24.77 -0.39 -12.58
C ALA A 17 -23.35 -0.59 -11.94
N CYS A 18 -22.27 -0.38 -12.70
CA CYS A 18 -20.91 -0.46 -12.19
C CYS A 18 -20.55 0.81 -11.40
N GLY A 19 -21.05 0.92 -10.17
CA GLY A 19 -20.72 2.01 -9.23
C GLY A 19 -19.30 1.95 -8.70
N TYR A 20 -18.29 1.85 -9.59
CA TYR A 20 -16.87 1.86 -9.21
C TYR A 20 -16.52 3.22 -8.58
N LYS A 21 -16.27 3.23 -7.27
CA LYS A 21 -15.69 4.37 -6.57
C LYS A 21 -14.16 4.18 -6.50
N PRO A 22 -13.37 5.15 -7.00
CA PRO A 22 -11.93 5.05 -6.91
C PRO A 22 -11.47 4.98 -5.44
N SER A 23 -10.45 4.19 -5.15
CA SER A 23 -9.89 4.02 -3.80
C SER A 23 -9.48 5.35 -3.15
N SER A 24 -9.09 6.34 -3.95
CA SER A 24 -8.76 7.69 -3.48
C SER A 24 -9.90 8.38 -2.73
N TYR A 25 -11.15 8.05 -3.05
CA TYR A 25 -12.30 8.65 -2.38
C TYR A 25 -12.42 8.17 -0.92
N SER A 26 -12.21 6.89 -0.67
CA SER A 26 -12.25 6.33 0.69
C SER A 26 -11.03 6.72 1.51
N ILE A 27 -9.86 6.85 0.89
CA ILE A 27 -8.63 7.24 1.57
C ILE A 27 -8.69 8.67 2.11
N LYS A 28 -9.41 9.58 1.45
CA LYS A 28 -9.65 10.95 1.94
C LYS A 28 -10.41 11.02 3.27
N GLU A 29 -11.14 9.98 3.62
CA GLU A 29 -11.77 9.87 4.95
C GLU A 29 -10.74 9.53 6.05
N MET A 30 -9.60 9.00 5.66
CA MET A 30 -8.52 8.57 6.57
C MET A 30 -7.43 9.62 6.71
N PHE A 31 -7.06 10.28 5.60
CA PHE A 31 -5.97 11.25 5.54
C PHE A 31 -6.43 12.56 4.90
N ASP A 32 -5.81 13.67 5.30
CA ASP A 32 -5.88 14.94 4.59
C ASP A 32 -4.99 14.94 3.35
N GLU A 33 -5.02 16.04 2.60
CA GLU A 33 -4.22 16.14 1.37
C GLU A 33 -2.72 16.30 1.64
N GLU A 34 -2.35 16.89 2.79
CA GLU A 34 -0.98 17.17 3.19
C GLU A 34 -0.49 16.12 4.18
N ILE A 35 0.41 15.26 3.72
CA ILE A 35 0.90 14.10 4.47
C ILE A 35 2.41 14.20 4.63
N TYR A 36 2.89 14.09 5.87
CA TYR A 36 4.31 13.91 6.12
C TYR A 36 4.69 12.43 6.03
N VAL A 37 5.74 12.12 5.27
CA VAL A 37 6.26 10.75 5.13
C VAL A 37 7.66 10.68 5.72
N LYS A 38 7.86 9.73 6.63
CA LYS A 38 9.18 9.35 7.14
C LYS A 38 9.43 7.88 6.84
N VAL A 39 10.55 7.56 6.22
CA VAL A 39 10.97 6.19 5.96
C VAL A 39 12.16 5.87 6.84
N GLU A 40 12.07 4.77 7.56
CA GLU A 40 13.15 4.18 8.33
C GLU A 40 13.35 2.74 7.84
N VAL A 41 14.58 2.38 7.51
CA VAL A 41 14.92 1.05 7.01
C VAL A 41 15.83 0.33 7.99
N ASP A 42 15.87 -0.99 7.87
CA ASP A 42 16.81 -1.80 8.62
C ASP A 42 18.25 -1.41 8.25
N PRO A 43 19.14 -1.17 9.24
CA PRO A 43 20.53 -0.83 8.99
C PRO A 43 21.32 -1.88 8.17
N ILE A 44 20.83 -3.11 8.09
CA ILE A 44 21.44 -4.19 7.30
C ILE A 44 21.17 -4.03 5.80
N GLU A 45 20.05 -3.36 5.44
CA GLU A 45 19.60 -3.18 4.04
C GLU A 45 19.31 -1.70 3.73
N PRO A 46 20.26 -0.76 3.97
CA PRO A 46 20.05 0.68 3.83
C PRO A 46 19.75 1.11 2.39
N GLU A 47 20.21 0.34 1.40
CA GLU A 47 19.99 0.55 -0.01
C GLU A 47 18.52 0.54 -0.43
N ASN A 48 17.64 -0.03 0.38
CA ASN A 48 16.21 -0.06 0.12
C ASN A 48 15.49 1.26 0.52
N ALA A 49 16.15 2.17 1.26
CA ALA A 49 15.54 3.41 1.72
C ALA A 49 15.03 4.33 0.59
N PRO A 50 15.83 4.62 -0.46
CA PRO A 50 15.37 5.44 -1.57
C PRO A 50 14.16 4.83 -2.26
N PHE A 51 14.21 3.52 -2.52
CA PHE A 51 13.12 2.81 -3.18
C PHE A 51 11.80 2.90 -2.38
N VAL A 52 11.83 2.60 -1.07
CA VAL A 52 10.63 2.67 -0.21
C VAL A 52 10.09 4.09 -0.17
N LYS A 53 10.97 5.10 -0.12
CA LYS A 53 10.57 6.51 -0.11
C LYS A 53 9.91 6.92 -1.42
N ASP A 54 10.49 6.56 -2.55
CA ASP A 54 9.98 6.93 -3.88
C ASP A 54 8.63 6.27 -4.14
N GLU A 55 8.49 4.98 -3.80
CA GLU A 55 7.23 4.26 -3.92
C GLU A 55 6.13 4.82 -3.00
N MET A 56 6.47 5.21 -1.76
CA MET A 56 5.52 5.88 -0.87
C MET A 56 5.08 7.23 -1.42
N ASN A 57 6.01 8.02 -1.93
CA ASN A 57 5.69 9.30 -2.59
C ASN A 57 4.76 9.06 -3.79
N ARG A 58 5.11 8.11 -4.67
CA ARG A 58 4.30 7.73 -5.82
C ARG A 58 2.89 7.32 -5.42
N LEU A 59 2.75 6.50 -4.38
CA LEU A 59 1.47 6.03 -3.85
C LEU A 59 0.61 7.20 -3.35
N ILE A 60 1.19 8.14 -2.61
CA ILE A 60 0.47 9.31 -2.09
C ILE A 60 -0.01 10.20 -3.25
N TYR A 61 0.84 10.51 -4.22
CA TYR A 61 0.44 11.36 -5.36
C TYR A 61 -0.59 10.67 -6.26
N THR A 62 -0.40 9.40 -6.59
CA THR A 62 -1.21 8.72 -7.60
C THR A 62 -2.50 8.13 -7.04
N ARG A 63 -2.43 7.53 -5.84
CA ARG A 63 -3.54 6.76 -5.25
C ARG A 63 -4.28 7.52 -4.16
N PHE A 64 -3.57 8.24 -3.29
CA PHE A 64 -4.20 9.03 -2.24
C PHE A 64 -4.69 10.38 -2.78
N LYS A 65 -4.12 10.84 -3.91
CA LYS A 65 -4.36 12.20 -4.46
C LYS A 65 -4.00 13.28 -3.45
N GLY A 66 -2.96 13.02 -2.65
CA GLY A 66 -2.40 13.91 -1.67
C GLY A 66 -1.03 14.46 -2.09
N ARG A 67 -0.43 15.24 -1.21
CA ARG A 67 0.89 15.85 -1.38
C ARG A 67 1.77 15.49 -0.20
N VAL A 68 3.04 15.15 -0.49
CA VAL A 68 4.04 14.97 0.57
C VAL A 68 4.62 16.33 0.93
N VAL A 69 4.54 16.67 2.21
CA VAL A 69 4.98 17.97 2.75
C VAL A 69 5.95 17.78 3.92
N LYS A 70 6.56 18.87 4.38
CA LYS A 70 7.40 18.86 5.57
C LYS A 70 6.56 18.62 6.82
N GLN A 71 7.16 18.04 7.87
CA GLN A 71 6.46 17.70 9.11
C GLN A 71 5.69 18.87 9.73
N ALA A 72 6.23 20.08 9.66
CA ALA A 72 5.60 21.28 10.21
C ALA A 72 4.34 21.75 9.44
N GLN A 73 4.09 21.21 8.25
CA GLN A 73 2.98 21.58 7.38
C GLN A 73 1.91 20.49 7.28
N ALA A 74 2.14 19.34 7.92
CA ALA A 74 1.30 18.16 7.78
C ALA A 74 0.42 17.97 9.02
N ASP A 75 -0.86 17.78 8.80
CA ASP A 75 -1.81 17.35 9.84
C ASP A 75 -1.76 15.83 10.07
N ASN A 76 -1.37 15.11 9.05
CA ASN A 76 -1.23 13.65 9.07
C ASN A 76 0.20 13.22 8.78
N TYR A 77 0.59 12.05 9.32
CA TYR A 77 1.87 11.45 8.97
C TYR A 77 1.74 9.96 8.71
N ILE A 78 2.68 9.46 7.90
CA ILE A 78 2.92 8.02 7.69
C ILE A 78 4.41 7.77 7.92
N LYS A 79 4.73 7.07 9.00
CA LYS A 79 6.08 6.55 9.25
C LYS A 79 6.14 5.11 8.78
N VAL A 80 7.04 4.83 7.87
CA VAL A 80 7.22 3.53 7.26
C VAL A 80 8.50 2.91 7.82
N TYR A 81 8.36 1.77 8.47
CA TYR A 81 9.49 1.01 9.02
C TYR A 81 9.65 -0.27 8.18
N TYR A 82 10.66 -0.29 7.32
CA TYR A 82 11.09 -1.51 6.65
C TYR A 82 11.96 -2.32 7.60
N ARG A 83 11.50 -3.51 7.95
CA ARG A 83 12.13 -4.38 8.95
C ARG A 83 13.02 -5.45 8.33
N GLY A 84 13.53 -5.19 7.13
CA GLY A 84 14.38 -6.11 6.40
C GLY A 84 13.64 -7.19 5.65
N SER A 85 14.41 -8.00 4.92
CA SER A 85 13.93 -9.14 4.15
C SER A 85 14.52 -10.45 4.67
N ASN A 86 13.72 -11.52 4.59
CA ASN A 86 14.23 -12.88 4.70
C ASN A 86 14.18 -13.52 3.31
N PHE A 87 15.36 -13.83 2.78
CA PHE A 87 15.53 -14.42 1.47
C PHE A 87 15.98 -15.87 1.62
N SER A 88 15.15 -16.83 1.22
CA SER A 88 15.39 -18.25 1.44
C SER A 88 15.11 -19.09 0.19
N PRO A 89 15.92 -20.11 -0.08
CA PRO A 89 15.64 -21.07 -1.15
C PRO A 89 14.41 -21.91 -0.79
N ILE A 90 13.57 -22.19 -1.80
CA ILE A 90 12.35 -22.98 -1.64
C ILE A 90 12.17 -24.13 -2.63
N ALA A 91 13.00 -24.19 -3.67
CA ALA A 91 13.03 -25.32 -4.59
C ALA A 91 14.44 -25.62 -5.03
N TYR A 92 14.68 -26.93 -5.27
CA TYR A 92 15.96 -27.48 -5.71
C TYR A 92 15.74 -28.42 -6.87
N LYS A 93 16.69 -28.47 -7.80
CA LYS A 93 16.77 -29.46 -8.87
C LYS A 93 18.23 -29.88 -9.03
N ASP A 94 18.49 -31.17 -9.01
CA ASP A 94 19.86 -31.76 -9.17
C ASP A 94 20.88 -31.13 -8.19
N GLY A 95 20.46 -30.81 -6.96
CA GLY A 95 21.29 -30.16 -5.92
C GLY A 95 21.43 -28.65 -6.06
N TYR A 96 20.91 -28.04 -7.11
CA TYR A 96 20.97 -26.60 -7.33
C TYR A 96 19.66 -25.93 -6.92
N ILE A 97 19.78 -24.73 -6.34
CA ILE A 97 18.61 -23.90 -5.99
C ILE A 97 17.98 -23.39 -7.30
N THR A 98 16.68 -23.63 -7.47
CA THR A 98 15.93 -23.21 -8.66
C THR A 98 14.90 -22.13 -8.38
N ARG A 99 14.52 -21.92 -7.10
CA ARG A 99 13.56 -20.89 -6.71
C ARG A 99 13.88 -20.32 -5.33
N TYR A 100 13.74 -19.00 -5.22
CA TYR A 100 13.82 -18.27 -3.95
C TYR A 100 12.50 -17.66 -3.56
N ARG A 101 12.37 -17.41 -2.24
CA ARG A 101 11.29 -16.64 -1.64
C ARG A 101 11.87 -15.48 -0.84
N ALA A 102 11.40 -14.28 -1.14
CA ALA A 102 11.61 -13.08 -0.33
C ALA A 102 10.38 -12.84 0.55
N ASN A 103 10.57 -12.82 1.86
CA ASN A 103 9.56 -12.40 2.82
C ASN A 103 9.91 -11.00 3.31
N ILE A 104 9.02 -10.05 3.06
CA ILE A 104 9.19 -8.63 3.38
C ILE A 104 8.25 -8.28 4.53
N ARG A 105 8.73 -7.51 5.50
CA ARG A 105 7.87 -6.94 6.55
C ARG A 105 8.02 -5.44 6.61
N VAL A 106 6.90 -4.75 6.52
CA VAL A 106 6.81 -3.29 6.61
C VAL A 106 5.79 -2.94 7.68
N THR A 107 6.16 -2.03 8.57
CA THR A 107 5.24 -1.48 9.58
C THR A 107 4.95 -0.03 9.26
N PHE A 108 3.69 0.33 9.22
CA PHE A 108 3.18 1.67 9.01
C PHE A 108 2.63 2.21 10.33
N ASP A 109 3.20 3.31 10.82
CA ASP A 109 2.71 4.05 11.97
C ASP A 109 2.13 5.38 11.45
N MET A 110 0.84 5.56 11.62
CA MET A 110 0.09 6.61 10.94
C MET A 110 -0.67 7.47 11.96
N MET A 111 -0.67 8.78 11.72
CA MET A 111 -1.65 9.68 12.30
C MET A 111 -2.73 9.93 11.23
N THR A 112 -3.94 9.52 11.51
CA THR A 112 -5.10 9.71 10.65
C THR A 112 -6.04 10.75 11.25
N LYS A 113 -7.04 11.20 10.51
CA LYS A 113 -8.11 12.07 11.00
C LYS A 113 -8.79 11.56 12.28
N ARG A 114 -8.73 10.27 12.56
CA ARG A 114 -9.36 9.62 13.72
C ARG A 114 -8.38 9.14 14.79
N GLY A 115 -7.12 9.52 14.66
CA GLY A 115 -6.08 9.21 15.62
C GLY A 115 -4.99 8.31 15.09
N LYS A 116 -4.18 7.82 16.01
CA LYS A 116 -3.00 7.02 15.69
C LYS A 116 -3.37 5.57 15.41
N VAL A 117 -2.81 5.02 14.33
CA VAL A 117 -3.00 3.63 13.91
C VAL A 117 -1.65 3.05 13.50
N THR A 118 -1.35 1.84 13.96
CA THR A 118 -0.18 1.08 13.53
C THR A 118 -0.61 -0.17 12.81
N ARG A 119 -0.02 -0.44 11.65
CA ARG A 119 -0.28 -1.63 10.84
C ARG A 119 1.00 -2.27 10.34
N SER A 120 1.20 -3.55 10.65
CA SER A 120 2.27 -4.36 10.06
C SER A 120 1.72 -5.18 8.89
N ILE A 121 2.46 -5.17 7.80
CA ILE A 121 2.14 -5.88 6.57
C ILE A 121 3.33 -6.78 6.24
N SER A 122 3.03 -8.04 5.90
CA SER A 122 4.02 -9.00 5.44
C SER A 122 3.67 -9.42 4.03
N ALA A 123 4.58 -9.19 3.09
CA ALA A 123 4.44 -9.60 1.71
C ALA A 123 5.44 -10.69 1.35
N ARG A 124 5.08 -11.52 0.39
CA ARG A 124 5.89 -12.63 -0.09
C ARG A 124 6.03 -12.54 -1.60
N HIS A 125 7.26 -12.64 -2.07
CA HIS A 125 7.56 -12.77 -3.48
C HIS A 125 8.43 -14.00 -3.72
N GLU A 126 8.11 -14.75 -4.75
CA GLU A 126 8.86 -15.93 -5.19
C GLU A 126 9.29 -15.73 -6.64
N ASP A 127 10.52 -16.12 -6.95
CA ASP A 127 11.06 -16.02 -8.28
C ASP A 127 11.95 -17.21 -8.61
N ASP A 128 11.93 -17.61 -9.87
CA ASP A 128 12.78 -18.70 -10.39
C ASP A 128 14.16 -18.15 -10.75
N ILE A 129 15.19 -18.96 -10.46
CA ILE A 129 16.55 -18.66 -10.88
C ILE A 129 16.70 -19.11 -12.32
N GLN A 130 16.96 -18.16 -13.20
CA GLN A 130 17.39 -18.50 -14.56
C GLN A 130 18.85 -18.98 -14.54
N ALA A 131 19.15 -20.07 -15.24
CA ALA A 131 20.47 -20.67 -15.29
C ALA A 131 21.60 -19.72 -15.75
N THR A 132 21.23 -18.62 -16.40
CA THR A 132 22.13 -17.56 -16.88
C THR A 132 22.35 -16.42 -15.89
N SER A 133 21.68 -16.42 -14.75
CA SER A 133 21.80 -15.32 -13.78
C SER A 133 23.07 -15.47 -12.95
N LEU A 134 24.15 -14.90 -13.44
CA LEU A 134 25.46 -14.82 -12.77
C LEU A 134 25.47 -13.89 -11.54
N ALA A 135 24.40 -13.18 -11.29
CA ALA A 135 24.33 -12.17 -10.23
C ALA A 135 23.24 -12.48 -9.19
N SER A 136 23.60 -13.29 -8.20
CA SER A 136 22.73 -13.55 -7.03
C SER A 136 22.26 -12.25 -6.31
N SER A 137 23.07 -11.21 -6.34
CA SER A 137 22.75 -9.89 -5.78
C SER A 137 21.61 -9.18 -6.54
N THR A 138 21.59 -9.23 -7.86
CA THR A 138 20.54 -8.64 -8.70
C THR A 138 19.19 -9.34 -8.47
N LEU A 139 19.19 -10.67 -8.42
CA LEU A 139 17.98 -11.46 -8.13
C LEU A 139 17.41 -11.12 -6.75
N ARG A 140 18.28 -11.01 -5.75
CA ARG A 140 17.87 -10.65 -4.40
C ARG A 140 17.24 -9.25 -4.38
N THR A 141 17.90 -8.27 -4.98
CA THR A 141 17.41 -6.88 -5.04
C THR A 141 16.06 -6.81 -5.75
N GLU A 142 15.91 -7.50 -6.88
CA GLU A 142 14.66 -7.53 -7.63
C GLU A 142 13.53 -8.21 -6.84
N ALA A 143 13.81 -9.34 -6.19
CA ALA A 143 12.83 -10.04 -5.35
C ALA A 143 12.38 -9.20 -4.14
N ILE A 144 13.31 -8.46 -3.52
CA ILE A 144 12.99 -7.52 -2.43
C ILE A 144 12.12 -6.38 -2.96
N ARG A 145 12.47 -5.79 -4.11
CA ARG A 145 11.70 -4.72 -4.74
C ARG A 145 10.26 -5.15 -5.02
N LYS A 146 10.06 -6.27 -5.69
CA LYS A 146 8.74 -6.85 -5.97
C LYS A 146 7.96 -7.19 -4.70
N GLY A 147 8.65 -7.65 -3.67
CA GLY A 147 8.06 -7.89 -2.35
C GLY A 147 7.61 -6.60 -1.66
N LEU A 148 8.39 -5.53 -1.76
CA LEU A 148 8.05 -4.20 -1.25
C LEU A 148 6.85 -3.61 -2.00
N GLU A 149 6.81 -3.70 -3.34
CA GLU A 149 5.64 -3.28 -4.14
C GLU A 149 4.36 -3.97 -3.65
N LYS A 150 4.40 -5.30 -3.46
CA LYS A 150 3.26 -6.05 -2.91
C LYS A 150 2.86 -5.60 -1.50
N ALA A 151 3.83 -5.26 -0.64
CA ALA A 151 3.54 -4.76 0.70
C ALA A 151 2.83 -3.40 0.65
N LEU A 152 3.26 -2.52 -0.25
CA LEU A 152 2.65 -1.20 -0.45
C LEU A 152 1.26 -1.30 -1.08
N ASP A 153 1.03 -2.23 -2.01
CA ASP A 153 -0.30 -2.51 -2.56
C ASP A 153 -1.26 -3.02 -1.48
N GLN A 154 -0.79 -3.90 -0.59
CA GLN A 154 -1.58 -4.35 0.57
C GLN A 154 -1.87 -3.21 1.54
N PHE A 155 -0.92 -2.28 1.72
CA PHE A 155 -1.15 -1.07 2.50
C PHE A 155 -2.21 -0.18 1.87
N LEU A 156 -2.18 0.03 0.57
CA LEU A 156 -3.20 0.77 -0.18
C LEU A 156 -4.59 0.13 0.00
N ALA A 157 -4.67 -1.19 -0.15
CA ALA A 157 -5.92 -1.93 0.05
C ALA A 157 -6.45 -1.76 1.49
N TYR A 158 -5.58 -1.88 2.49
CA TYR A 158 -5.93 -1.63 3.89
C TYR A 158 -6.46 -0.21 4.10
N ALA A 159 -5.74 0.81 3.62
CA ALA A 159 -6.15 2.21 3.78
C ALA A 159 -7.50 2.49 3.10
N SER A 160 -7.73 1.88 1.93
CA SER A 160 -9.00 2.01 1.20
C SER A 160 -10.17 1.40 1.97
N VAL A 161 -10.00 0.21 2.53
CA VAL A 161 -11.04 -0.46 3.34
C VAL A 161 -11.31 0.29 4.63
N GLN A 162 -10.27 0.73 5.33
CA GLN A 162 -10.44 1.52 6.57
C GLN A 162 -11.16 2.84 6.29
N GLY A 163 -10.83 3.52 5.20
CA GLY A 163 -11.52 4.74 4.79
C GLY A 163 -13.02 4.52 4.54
N LEU A 164 -13.40 3.38 3.96
CA LEU A 164 -14.83 3.02 3.78
C LEU A 164 -15.51 2.81 5.13
N ILE A 165 -14.93 2.03 6.03
CA ILE A 165 -15.46 1.76 7.38
C ILE A 165 -15.63 3.09 8.16
N LEU A 166 -14.65 3.98 8.04
CA LEU A 166 -14.67 5.27 8.72
C LEU A 166 -15.77 6.18 8.19
N LYS A 167 -16.09 6.10 6.91
CA LYS A 167 -17.18 6.84 6.29
C LYS A 167 -18.54 6.41 6.84
N ASP A 168 -18.74 5.11 7.01
CA ASP A 168 -20.02 4.56 7.48
C ASP A 168 -20.22 4.71 9.00
N THR A 169 -19.14 5.07 9.74
CA THR A 169 -19.18 5.29 11.19
C THR A 169 -19.11 6.79 11.51
N PRO A 170 -20.24 7.46 11.80
CA PRO A 170 -20.21 8.88 12.11
C PRO A 170 -19.37 9.17 13.35
N LEU A 171 -18.61 10.27 13.32
CA LEU A 171 -17.85 10.76 14.45
C LEU A 171 -18.80 10.99 15.62
N LYS A 172 -18.68 10.26 16.72
CA LYS A 172 -19.28 10.66 18.00
C LYS A 172 -18.68 12.02 18.35
N LYS A 173 -19.45 13.09 18.18
CA LYS A 173 -19.08 14.41 18.66
C LYS A 173 -18.74 14.26 20.15
N LYS A 174 -17.47 14.49 20.49
CA LYS A 174 -17.01 14.60 21.87
C LYS A 174 -17.79 15.80 22.43
N LYS A 175 -18.82 15.53 23.24
CA LYS A 175 -19.47 16.59 24.04
C LYS A 175 -18.37 17.17 24.90
N GLU A 176 -17.95 18.38 24.60
CA GLU A 176 -17.23 19.22 25.54
C GLU A 176 -18.10 19.33 26.79
N SER A 177 -17.71 18.65 27.85
CA SER A 177 -18.17 18.96 29.17
C SER A 177 -17.46 20.26 29.57
N LYS A 178 -18.02 21.41 29.17
CA LYS A 178 -17.93 22.63 29.98
C LYS A 178 -18.69 22.31 31.25
N LYS A 179 -18.01 22.17 32.35
CA LYS A 179 -18.44 22.46 33.69
C LYS A 179 -17.43 23.42 34.28
N GLU A 180 -17.92 24.61 34.41
CA GLU A 180 -17.90 25.49 35.57
C GLU A 180 -16.70 25.34 36.51
#